data_330f47daee7d6b8c904099548f47ec6d
#
_entry.id   330f47daee7d6b8c904099548f47ec6d
#
_cell.length_a   1.000
_cell.length_b   1.000
_cell.length_c   1.000
_cell.angle_alpha   90.00
_cell.angle_beta   90.00
_cell.angle_gamma   90.00
#
_symmetry.space_group_name_H-M   'P 1'
#
loop_
_entity.id
_entity.type
_entity.pdbx_description
1 polymer ?
#
loop_
_entity_poly.entity_id
_entity_poly.type
_entity_poly.pdbx_seq_one_letter_code
_entity_poly.pdbx_strand_id
1 'polypeptide(L)'
;MANIRNNHPAELRIDWNQFIKWFNATLQMYGSSIAPLKYITKGKRVQAQRIVNELGTKQVLIDAVVAMAKSNLCNGRCRTKLDGWKASFPWMLSKDEIMADLANGKYDNPPTTELTPEEQRQLEQERYRQQQEERRAEARRIEEEERERRARQREEWARGCVSYGEYQRLKAEGRVPTLNIKH
;
A
#
# COMPACT_ATOMS: atom_id res chain seq x y z
N MET A 1 21.82 47.29 -16.83
CA MET A 1 21.46 45.98 -16.33
C MET A 1 22.75 45.23 -16.04
N ALA A 2 23.08 45.06 -14.76
CA ALA A 2 24.34 44.43 -14.33
C ALA A 2 24.24 42.93 -14.56
N ASN A 3 25.18 42.41 -15.34
CA ASN A 3 25.37 40.96 -15.56
C ASN A 3 25.86 40.35 -14.23
N ILE A 4 24.94 39.79 -13.46
CA ILE A 4 25.28 39.00 -12.27
C ILE A 4 25.97 37.74 -12.79
N ARG A 5 27.28 37.80 -12.98
CA ARG A 5 28.11 36.62 -13.15
C ARG A 5 28.01 35.82 -11.85
N ASN A 6 27.31 34.73 -11.91
CA ASN A 6 27.27 33.72 -10.81
C ASN A 6 28.68 33.21 -10.56
N ASN A 7 29.47 33.91 -9.73
CA ASN A 7 30.75 33.47 -9.21
C ASN A 7 30.44 32.40 -8.12
N HIS A 8 30.00 31.22 -8.54
CA HIS A 8 29.94 30.09 -7.60
C HIS A 8 31.36 29.58 -7.38
N PRO A 9 31.71 29.24 -6.12
CA PRO A 9 33.00 28.63 -5.83
C PRO A 9 33.17 27.39 -6.71
N ALA A 10 34.32 27.23 -7.35
CA ALA A 10 34.61 26.09 -8.24
C ALA A 10 34.36 24.74 -7.54
N GLU A 11 34.48 24.71 -6.21
CA GLU A 11 34.25 23.56 -5.34
C GLU A 11 32.79 23.04 -5.33
N LEU A 12 31.83 23.92 -5.60
CA LEU A 12 30.39 23.52 -5.64
C LEU A 12 29.93 23.04 -7.02
N ARG A 13 30.77 23.14 -8.04
CA ARG A 13 30.42 22.71 -9.41
C ARG A 13 30.38 21.19 -9.50
N ILE A 14 29.25 20.64 -10.01
CA ILE A 14 29.03 19.21 -10.17
C ILE A 14 29.58 18.73 -11.52
N ASP A 15 30.42 17.70 -11.51
CA ASP A 15 30.76 16.93 -12.71
C ASP A 15 29.65 15.90 -12.96
N TRP A 16 28.79 16.20 -13.95
CA TRP A 16 27.61 15.38 -14.24
C TRP A 16 27.92 14.00 -14.79
N ASN A 17 29.05 13.82 -15.50
CA ASN A 17 29.43 12.53 -16.02
C ASN A 17 29.93 11.62 -14.90
N GLN A 18 30.72 12.15 -14.00
CA GLN A 18 31.18 11.44 -12.82
C GLN A 18 30.01 11.17 -11.86
N PHE A 19 29.11 12.13 -11.69
CA PHE A 19 27.92 11.98 -10.87
C PHE A 19 27.01 10.83 -11.35
N ILE A 20 26.73 10.70 -12.66
CA ILE A 20 25.90 9.61 -13.19
C ILE A 20 26.53 8.25 -12.89
N LYS A 21 27.84 8.10 -13.10
CA LYS A 21 28.54 6.86 -12.78
C LYS A 21 28.45 6.52 -11.30
N TRP A 22 28.71 7.49 -10.46
CA TRP A 22 28.64 7.34 -9.01
C TRP A 22 27.23 7.04 -8.53
N PHE A 23 26.20 7.75 -9.02
CA PHE A 23 24.80 7.50 -8.73
C PHE A 23 24.42 6.05 -9.00
N ASN A 24 24.73 5.56 -10.19
CA ASN A 24 24.39 4.19 -10.59
C ASN A 24 25.15 3.14 -9.74
N ALA A 25 26.43 3.39 -9.44
CA ALA A 25 27.21 2.53 -8.55
C ALA A 25 26.62 2.49 -7.13
N THR A 26 26.16 3.64 -6.62
CA THR A 26 25.49 3.73 -5.30
C THR A 26 24.18 2.94 -5.28
N LEU A 27 23.34 3.05 -6.32
CA LEU A 27 22.12 2.25 -6.40
C LEU A 27 22.42 0.75 -6.41
N GLN A 28 23.44 0.33 -7.16
CA GLN A 28 23.86 -1.07 -7.21
C GLN A 28 24.40 -1.57 -5.87
N MET A 29 25.24 -0.75 -5.20
CA MET A 29 25.83 -1.07 -3.88
C MET A 29 24.75 -1.38 -2.83
N TYR A 30 23.65 -0.62 -2.82
CA TYR A 30 22.54 -0.81 -1.87
C TYR A 30 21.43 -1.71 -2.40
N GLY A 31 21.59 -2.36 -3.54
CA GLY A 31 20.57 -3.22 -4.13
C GLY A 31 19.27 -2.47 -4.40
N SER A 32 19.37 -1.19 -4.76
CA SER A 32 18.21 -0.32 -4.98
C SER A 32 17.44 -0.73 -6.23
N SER A 33 16.10 -0.66 -6.17
CA SER A 33 15.21 -0.91 -7.30
C SER A 33 14.91 0.34 -8.13
N ILE A 34 15.53 1.47 -7.78
CA ILE A 34 15.40 2.74 -8.50
C ILE A 34 16.09 2.61 -9.87
N ALA A 35 15.46 3.21 -10.88
CA ALA A 35 15.99 3.14 -12.24
C ALA A 35 17.34 3.88 -12.36
N PRO A 36 18.37 3.27 -12.97
CA PRO A 36 19.66 3.90 -13.18
C PRO A 36 19.56 5.08 -14.14
N LEU A 37 20.41 6.09 -13.95
CA LEU A 37 20.51 7.26 -14.81
C LEU A 37 21.34 6.96 -16.05
N LYS A 38 20.77 7.19 -17.23
CA LYS A 38 21.50 7.18 -18.50
C LYS A 38 22.02 8.59 -18.86
N TYR A 39 21.21 9.61 -18.57
CA TYR A 39 21.53 11.01 -18.81
C TYR A 39 20.72 11.90 -17.88
N ILE A 40 21.18 13.16 -17.71
CA ILE A 40 20.46 14.19 -16.96
C ILE A 40 20.23 15.36 -17.90
N THR A 41 19.00 15.82 -18.07
CA THR A 41 18.65 16.96 -18.90
C THR A 41 19.28 18.26 -18.39
N LYS A 42 19.52 19.23 -19.28
CA LYS A 42 20.10 20.54 -18.91
C LYS A 42 19.31 21.22 -17.80
N GLY A 43 17.97 21.20 -17.87
CA GLY A 43 17.11 21.81 -16.85
C GLY A 43 17.30 21.17 -15.47
N LYS A 44 17.41 19.83 -15.38
CA LYS A 44 17.64 19.11 -14.11
C LYS A 44 19.05 19.35 -13.57
N ARG A 45 20.06 19.50 -14.44
CA ARG A 45 21.42 19.88 -14.01
C ARG A 45 21.43 21.27 -13.37
N VAL A 46 20.75 22.24 -14.01
CA VAL A 46 20.64 23.62 -13.49
C VAL A 46 19.88 23.62 -12.16
N GLN A 47 18.78 22.89 -12.07
CA GLN A 47 17.98 22.78 -10.83
C GLN A 47 18.79 22.17 -9.68
N ALA A 48 19.46 21.04 -9.89
CA ALA A 48 20.28 20.41 -8.87
C ALA A 48 21.47 21.30 -8.44
N GLN A 49 22.13 21.96 -9.42
CA GLN A 49 23.20 22.89 -9.12
C GLN A 49 22.73 24.09 -8.29
N ARG A 50 21.52 24.62 -8.59
CA ARG A 50 20.90 25.69 -7.81
C ARG A 50 20.72 25.27 -6.35
N ILE A 51 20.11 24.10 -6.11
CA ILE A 51 19.85 23.60 -4.76
C ILE A 51 21.16 23.39 -4.01
N VAL A 52 22.18 22.80 -4.65
CA VAL A 52 23.52 22.62 -4.03
C VAL A 52 24.15 23.95 -3.67
N ASN A 53 23.99 24.97 -4.50
CA ASN A 53 24.51 26.32 -4.22
C ASN A 53 23.77 27.01 -3.07
N GLU A 54 22.44 26.85 -2.99
CA GLU A 54 21.61 27.37 -1.90
C GLU A 54 21.95 26.70 -0.55
N LEU A 55 22.20 25.40 -0.57
CA LEU A 55 22.59 24.63 0.62
C LEU A 55 24.08 24.74 0.96
N GLY A 56 24.90 25.35 0.09
CA GLY A 56 26.31 25.63 0.32
C GLY A 56 27.23 24.41 0.30
N THR A 57 26.73 23.21 -0.03
CA THR A 57 27.54 21.99 -0.04
C THR A 57 27.04 20.95 -1.04
N LYS A 58 27.98 20.24 -1.69
CA LYS A 58 27.68 19.05 -2.50
C LYS A 58 27.30 17.83 -1.66
N GLN A 59 27.70 17.83 -0.39
CA GLN A 59 27.48 16.68 0.49
C GLN A 59 26.00 16.36 0.61
N VAL A 60 25.14 17.37 0.64
CA VAL A 60 23.67 17.17 0.69
C VAL A 60 23.15 16.36 -0.50
N LEU A 61 23.69 16.59 -1.70
CA LEU A 61 23.31 15.79 -2.88
C LEU A 61 23.77 14.33 -2.74
N ILE A 62 24.96 14.12 -2.20
CA ILE A 62 25.52 12.79 -1.94
C ILE A 62 24.67 12.06 -0.90
N ASP A 63 24.40 12.69 0.23
CA ASP A 63 23.64 12.12 1.34
C ASP A 63 22.20 11.81 0.91
N ALA A 64 21.57 12.71 0.15
CA ALA A 64 20.22 12.49 -0.40
C ALA A 64 20.16 11.26 -1.33
N VAL A 65 21.16 11.07 -2.20
CA VAL A 65 21.21 9.88 -3.07
C VAL A 65 21.43 8.61 -2.28
N VAL A 66 22.31 8.62 -1.28
CA VAL A 66 22.55 7.47 -0.40
C VAL A 66 21.29 7.12 0.41
N ALA A 67 20.64 8.12 1.00
CA ALA A 67 19.39 7.94 1.74
C ALA A 67 18.28 7.37 0.83
N MET A 68 18.12 7.93 -0.37
CA MET A 68 17.16 7.45 -1.36
C MET A 68 17.43 5.99 -1.77
N ALA A 69 18.71 5.62 -1.96
CA ALA A 69 19.09 4.26 -2.33
C ALA A 69 18.81 3.24 -1.21
N LYS A 70 18.96 3.63 0.05
CA LYS A 70 18.72 2.79 1.25
C LYS A 70 17.24 2.70 1.63
N SER A 71 16.46 3.75 1.39
CA SER A 71 15.08 3.88 1.86
C SER A 71 14.16 2.82 1.25
N ASN A 72 13.46 2.06 2.09
CA ASN A 72 12.44 1.11 1.65
C ASN A 72 11.27 1.82 0.94
N LEU A 73 10.89 3.00 1.41
CA LEU A 73 9.86 3.82 0.77
C LEU A 73 10.28 4.20 -0.65
N CYS A 74 11.48 4.75 -0.82
CA CYS A 74 11.99 5.17 -2.13
C CYS A 74 12.19 4.01 -3.11
N ASN A 75 12.37 2.80 -2.60
CA ASN A 75 12.53 1.57 -3.38
C ASN A 75 11.21 0.81 -3.62
N GLY A 76 10.07 1.32 -3.18
CA GLY A 76 8.76 0.67 -3.34
C GLY A 76 8.62 -0.62 -2.53
N ARG A 77 9.34 -0.74 -1.41
CA ARG A 77 9.33 -1.92 -0.53
C ARG A 77 8.43 -1.73 0.70
N CYS A 78 7.73 -0.61 0.80
CA CYS A 78 6.82 -0.33 1.92
C CYS A 78 5.44 -0.93 1.64
N ARG A 79 4.89 -1.65 2.62
CA ARG A 79 3.49 -2.15 2.60
C ARG A 79 2.49 -1.03 2.93
N THR A 80 2.51 0.04 2.15
CA THR A 80 1.61 1.19 2.31
C THR A 80 0.80 1.40 1.03
N LYS A 81 -0.06 2.42 1.01
CA LYS A 81 -0.77 2.84 -0.23
C LYS A 81 0.17 3.22 -1.39
N LEU A 82 1.47 3.39 -1.10
CA LEU A 82 2.53 3.69 -2.05
C LEU A 82 3.32 2.42 -2.45
N ASP A 83 2.75 1.23 -2.20
CA ASP A 83 3.40 -0.02 -2.57
C ASP A 83 3.68 -0.06 -4.07
N GLY A 84 4.92 -0.42 -4.43
CA GLY A 84 5.40 -0.39 -5.81
C GLY A 84 5.83 0.98 -6.36
N TRP A 85 5.54 2.10 -5.66
CA TRP A 85 6.06 3.39 -6.07
C TRP A 85 7.58 3.47 -5.86
N LYS A 86 8.29 3.99 -6.86
CA LYS A 86 9.74 4.14 -6.80
C LYS A 86 10.13 5.59 -6.99
N ALA A 87 11.03 6.05 -6.15
CA ALA A 87 11.64 7.36 -6.32
C ALA A 87 12.46 7.43 -7.62
N SER A 88 12.76 8.63 -8.05
CA SER A 88 13.62 8.87 -9.21
C SER A 88 14.44 10.15 -8.98
N PHE A 89 15.53 10.31 -9.73
CA PHE A 89 16.32 11.54 -9.66
C PHE A 89 15.48 12.80 -9.97
N PRO A 90 14.58 12.84 -11.00
CA PRO A 90 13.66 13.95 -11.20
C PRO A 90 12.72 14.21 -10.03
N TRP A 91 12.26 13.17 -9.31
CA TRP A 91 11.43 13.32 -8.13
C TRP A 91 12.19 13.98 -6.98
N MET A 92 13.45 13.56 -6.73
CA MET A 92 14.29 14.17 -5.70
C MET A 92 14.47 15.69 -5.92
N LEU A 93 14.38 16.14 -7.17
CA LEU A 93 14.49 17.53 -7.54
C LEU A 93 13.12 18.22 -7.74
N SER A 94 12.00 17.55 -7.49
CA SER A 94 10.66 18.12 -7.78
C SER A 94 10.28 19.26 -6.85
N LYS A 95 10.79 19.24 -5.62
CA LYS A 95 10.70 20.30 -4.62
C LYS A 95 12.06 20.52 -4.00
N ASP A 96 12.42 21.74 -3.72
CA ASP A 96 13.74 22.08 -3.15
C ASP A 96 13.99 21.44 -1.79
N GLU A 97 12.93 21.21 -1.01
CA GLU A 97 12.97 20.58 0.31
C GLU A 97 13.28 19.07 0.28
N ILE A 98 12.90 18.36 -0.80
CA ILE A 98 13.00 16.89 -0.84
C ILE A 98 14.45 16.42 -0.72
N MET A 99 15.39 17.12 -1.36
CA MET A 99 16.82 16.79 -1.28
C MET A 99 17.33 16.97 0.14
N ALA A 100 16.97 18.07 0.82
CA ALA A 100 17.32 18.32 2.20
C ALA A 100 16.64 17.31 3.14
N ASP A 101 15.36 17.02 2.94
CA ASP A 101 14.60 16.03 3.70
C ASP A 101 15.24 14.62 3.62
N LEU A 102 15.68 14.22 2.43
CA LEU A 102 16.41 12.95 2.24
C LEU A 102 17.73 12.95 3.00
N ALA A 103 18.54 14.02 2.85
CA ALA A 103 19.83 14.12 3.52
C ALA A 103 19.68 14.18 5.05
N ASN A 104 18.58 14.70 5.56
CA ASN A 104 18.26 14.77 6.99
C ASN A 104 17.59 13.49 7.54
N GLY A 105 17.47 12.43 6.74
CA GLY A 105 16.96 11.14 7.20
C GLY A 105 15.42 11.04 7.33
N LYS A 106 14.66 12.00 6.81
CA LYS A 106 13.17 11.97 6.87
C LYS A 106 12.57 10.72 6.19
N TYR A 107 13.28 10.15 5.24
CA TYR A 107 12.88 8.95 4.50
C TYR A 107 13.70 7.72 4.91
N ASP A 108 14.44 7.81 5.99
CA ASP A 108 15.15 6.66 6.53
C ASP A 108 14.16 5.57 6.94
N ASN A 109 14.61 4.34 6.80
CA ASN A 109 13.83 3.24 7.29
C ASN A 109 13.70 3.39 8.81
N PRO A 110 12.49 3.20 9.37
CA PRO A 110 12.39 3.12 10.82
C PRO A 110 13.40 2.07 11.30
N PRO A 111 14.01 2.25 12.46
CA PRO A 111 14.89 1.24 13.00
C PRO A 111 14.15 -0.09 12.92
N THR A 112 14.74 -1.04 12.24
CA THR A 112 14.21 -2.40 12.19
C THR A 112 14.35 -2.89 13.62
N THR A 113 13.30 -2.67 14.39
CA THR A 113 13.11 -3.42 15.62
C THR A 113 12.89 -4.84 15.11
N GLU A 114 13.96 -5.60 14.96
CA GLU A 114 13.85 -7.03 14.75
C GLU A 114 13.03 -7.51 15.93
N LEU A 115 11.76 -7.83 15.64
CA LEU A 115 10.88 -8.39 16.64
C LEU A 115 11.62 -9.55 17.25
N THR A 116 11.77 -9.55 18.56
CA THR A 116 12.35 -10.71 19.24
C THR A 116 11.57 -11.96 18.83
N PRO A 117 12.18 -13.15 18.86
CA PRO A 117 11.47 -14.38 18.54
C PRO A 117 10.17 -14.57 19.34
N GLU A 118 10.09 -13.95 20.52
CA GLU A 118 8.89 -13.95 21.36
C GLU A 118 7.81 -13.00 20.82
N GLU A 119 8.17 -11.81 20.40
CA GLU A 119 7.24 -10.85 19.79
C GLU A 119 6.72 -11.35 18.44
N GLN A 120 7.56 -12.03 17.65
CA GLN A 120 7.13 -12.67 16.41
C GLN A 120 6.08 -13.76 16.67
N ARG A 121 6.31 -14.61 17.69
CA ARG A 121 5.35 -15.66 18.10
C ARG A 121 4.04 -15.05 18.62
N GLN A 122 4.12 -13.96 19.38
CA GLN A 122 2.92 -13.26 19.87
C GLN A 122 2.10 -12.68 18.71
N LEU A 123 2.75 -12.03 17.76
CA LEU A 123 2.09 -11.47 16.58
C LEU A 123 1.44 -12.57 15.71
N GLU A 124 2.12 -13.70 15.56
CA GLU A 124 1.60 -14.86 14.82
C GLU A 124 0.39 -15.49 15.53
N GLN A 125 0.46 -15.63 16.87
CA GLN A 125 -0.66 -16.11 17.68
C GLN A 125 -1.86 -15.16 17.63
N GLU A 126 -1.62 -13.85 17.59
CA GLU A 126 -2.67 -12.84 17.50
C GLU A 126 -3.36 -12.88 16.14
N ARG A 127 -2.59 -13.00 15.06
CA ARG A 127 -3.11 -13.21 13.70
C ARG A 127 -3.93 -14.49 13.60
N TYR A 128 -3.46 -15.58 14.19
CA TYR A 128 -4.19 -16.84 14.21
C TYR A 128 -5.52 -16.73 14.97
N ARG A 129 -5.52 -16.02 16.11
CA ARG A 129 -6.74 -15.73 16.88
C ARG A 129 -7.75 -14.93 16.09
N GLN A 130 -7.31 -13.81 15.47
CA GLN A 130 -8.16 -12.97 14.63
C GLN A 130 -8.78 -13.80 13.48
N GLN A 131 -7.99 -14.59 12.81
CA GLN A 131 -8.49 -15.44 11.72
C GLN A 131 -9.51 -16.50 12.21
N GLN A 132 -9.32 -17.04 13.40
CA GLN A 132 -10.27 -17.96 14.01
C GLN A 132 -11.58 -17.27 14.40
N GLU A 133 -11.51 -16.04 14.90
CA GLU A 133 -12.68 -15.23 15.23
C GLU A 133 -13.48 -14.85 13.99
N GLU A 134 -12.80 -14.45 12.93
CA GLU A 134 -13.44 -14.17 11.64
C GLU A 134 -14.17 -15.39 11.08
N ARG A 135 -13.52 -16.56 11.08
CA ARG A 135 -14.15 -17.82 10.65
C ARG A 135 -15.37 -18.19 11.49
N ARG A 136 -15.30 -17.96 12.80
CA ARG A 136 -16.43 -18.22 13.70
C ARG A 136 -17.58 -17.22 13.46
N ALA A 137 -17.25 -15.96 13.21
CA ALA A 137 -18.25 -14.94 12.89
C ALA A 137 -18.94 -15.24 11.55
N GLU A 138 -18.18 -15.64 10.56
CA GLU A 138 -18.73 -16.04 9.25
C GLU A 138 -19.61 -17.29 9.35
N ALA A 139 -19.19 -18.30 10.09
CA ALA A 139 -19.98 -19.51 10.34
C ALA A 139 -21.32 -19.19 11.03
N ARG A 140 -21.31 -18.29 12.04
CA ARG A 140 -22.56 -17.85 12.70
C ARG A 140 -23.49 -17.12 11.73
N ARG A 141 -22.97 -16.26 10.85
CA ARG A 141 -23.78 -15.57 9.85
C ARG A 141 -24.44 -16.55 8.88
N ILE A 142 -23.69 -17.54 8.40
CA ILE A 142 -24.21 -18.59 7.51
C ILE A 142 -25.30 -19.39 8.22
N GLU A 143 -25.08 -19.78 9.49
CA GLU A 143 -26.06 -20.54 10.27
C GLU A 143 -27.35 -19.72 10.51
N GLU A 144 -27.22 -18.42 10.78
CA GLU A 144 -28.34 -17.52 10.97
C GLU A 144 -29.15 -17.34 9.65
N GLU A 145 -28.48 -17.12 8.54
CA GLU A 145 -29.10 -17.06 7.21
C GLU A 145 -29.83 -18.37 6.86
N GLU A 146 -29.23 -19.51 7.14
CA GLU A 146 -29.89 -20.80 6.94
C GLU A 146 -31.12 -20.98 7.84
N ARG A 147 -31.02 -20.56 9.10
CA ARG A 147 -32.14 -20.61 10.05
C ARG A 147 -33.29 -19.75 9.58
N GLU A 148 -33.01 -18.52 9.13
CA GLU A 148 -34.03 -17.63 8.55
C GLU A 148 -34.63 -18.20 7.29
N ARG A 149 -33.80 -18.79 6.41
CA ARG A 149 -34.30 -19.43 5.18
C ARG A 149 -35.28 -20.58 5.50
N ARG A 150 -34.89 -21.42 6.46
CA ARG A 150 -35.76 -22.54 6.92
C ARG A 150 -37.01 -22.02 7.61
N ALA A 151 -36.93 -20.90 8.35
CA ALA A 151 -38.11 -20.28 8.94
C ALA A 151 -39.10 -19.75 7.86
N ARG A 152 -38.61 -19.04 6.85
CA ARG A 152 -39.39 -18.57 5.72
C ARG A 152 -40.05 -19.72 4.94
N GLN A 153 -39.31 -20.79 4.69
CA GLN A 153 -39.86 -21.97 4.03
C GLN A 153 -40.98 -22.63 4.84
N ARG A 154 -40.83 -22.70 6.18
CA ARG A 154 -41.94 -23.22 7.05
C ARG A 154 -43.14 -22.33 7.03
N GLU A 155 -42.98 -21.00 7.03
CA GLU A 155 -44.08 -20.06 6.94
C GLU A 155 -44.80 -20.13 5.58
N GLU A 156 -44.05 -20.25 4.49
CA GLU A 156 -44.61 -20.44 3.14
C GLU A 156 -45.39 -21.76 3.06
N TRP A 157 -44.81 -22.82 3.61
CA TRP A 157 -45.48 -24.12 3.68
C TRP A 157 -46.75 -24.04 4.53
N ALA A 158 -46.68 -23.39 5.72
CA ALA A 158 -47.84 -23.20 6.59
C ALA A 158 -48.97 -22.37 5.95
N ARG A 159 -48.63 -21.37 5.12
CA ARG A 159 -49.61 -20.60 4.37
C ARG A 159 -50.31 -21.43 3.26
N GLY A 160 -49.63 -22.42 2.70
CA GLY A 160 -50.13 -23.31 1.70
C GLY A 160 -50.92 -24.51 2.26
N CYS A 161 -50.81 -24.77 3.57
CA CYS A 161 -51.49 -25.90 4.20
C CYS A 161 -52.85 -25.48 4.76
N VAL A 162 -53.90 -26.06 4.27
CA VAL A 162 -55.24 -25.98 4.84
C VAL A 162 -55.26 -26.82 6.13
N SER A 163 -55.78 -26.25 7.23
CA SER A 163 -55.88 -27.00 8.48
C SER A 163 -56.77 -28.27 8.27
N TYR A 164 -56.49 -29.31 9.02
CA TYR A 164 -57.31 -30.56 8.90
C TYR A 164 -58.80 -30.30 9.06
N GLY A 165 -59.20 -29.38 9.92
CA GLY A 165 -60.59 -28.99 10.11
C GLY A 165 -61.20 -28.27 8.89
N GLU A 166 -60.38 -27.44 8.25
CA GLU A 166 -60.79 -26.73 7.02
C GLU A 166 -60.82 -27.67 5.82
N TYR A 167 -59.89 -28.63 5.74
CA TYR A 167 -59.93 -29.71 4.75
C TYR A 167 -61.19 -30.56 4.88
N GLN A 168 -61.60 -30.90 6.10
CA GLN A 168 -62.85 -31.66 6.34
C GLN A 168 -64.08 -30.86 5.91
N ARG A 169 -64.12 -29.53 6.14
CA ARG A 169 -65.24 -28.68 5.66
C ARG A 169 -65.29 -28.61 4.13
N LEU A 170 -64.14 -28.35 3.48
CA LEU A 170 -64.03 -28.29 2.04
C LEU A 170 -64.38 -29.62 1.39
N LYS A 171 -64.05 -30.73 2.02
CA LYS A 171 -64.48 -32.09 1.58
C LYS A 171 -65.94 -32.29 1.69
N ALA A 172 -66.60 -31.83 2.75
CA ALA A 172 -68.05 -31.91 2.94
C ALA A 172 -68.86 -31.05 1.93
N GLU A 173 -68.20 -29.91 1.53
CA GLU A 173 -68.81 -29.00 0.51
C GLU A 173 -68.45 -29.41 -0.94
N GLY A 174 -67.78 -30.56 -1.15
CA GLY A 174 -67.43 -31.03 -2.50
C GLY A 174 -66.33 -30.19 -3.17
N ARG A 175 -65.64 -29.31 -2.42
CA ARG A 175 -64.57 -28.38 -2.86
C ARG A 175 -63.19 -28.86 -2.41
N VAL A 176 -62.81 -30.08 -2.73
CA VAL A 176 -61.52 -30.60 -2.38
C VAL A 176 -60.42 -29.85 -3.17
N PRO A 177 -59.53 -29.13 -2.53
CA PRO A 177 -58.42 -28.53 -3.25
C PRO A 177 -57.56 -29.61 -3.88
N THR A 178 -57.33 -29.52 -5.18
CA THR A 178 -56.34 -30.37 -5.87
C THR A 178 -54.98 -30.09 -5.28
N LEU A 179 -54.47 -31.00 -4.44
CA LEU A 179 -53.12 -30.97 -3.95
C LEU A 179 -52.16 -31.08 -5.15
N ASN A 180 -51.57 -29.98 -5.57
CA ASN A 180 -50.46 -29.97 -6.51
C ASN A 180 -49.24 -30.57 -5.80
N ILE A 181 -49.15 -31.87 -5.78
CA ILE A 181 -47.93 -32.57 -5.40
C ILE A 181 -46.98 -32.41 -6.59
N LYS A 182 -46.08 -31.41 -6.52
CA LYS A 182 -44.93 -31.38 -7.42
C LYS A 182 -43.96 -32.44 -6.94
N HIS A 183 -43.79 -33.47 -7.76
CA HIS A 183 -42.73 -34.45 -7.66
C HIS A 183 -41.34 -33.80 -7.83
#